data_d57d2c2f1906896523e4bd2bd1917e00
#
_entry.id   d57d2c2f1906896523e4bd2bd1917e00
#
_cell.length_a   1.000
_cell.length_b   1.000
_cell.length_c   1.000
_cell.angle_alpha   90.00
_cell.angle_beta   90.00
_cell.angle_gamma   90.00
#
_symmetry.space_group_name_H-M   'P 1'
#
loop_
_entity.id
_entity.type
_entity.pdbx_description
1 polymer ?
#
loop_
_entity_poly.entity_id
_entity_poly.type
_entity_poly.pdbx_seq_one_letter_code
_entity_poly.pdbx_strand_id
1 'polypeptide(L)'
;MDIEYLLLLQNFREGTDNVLTPLMMRISEFIIGIIPLLVVAMVYWVFSRKAGAWILLNVSGSYWLNGILKLTACVYRPWIRDPRVVPAEAAIASATGYSFPSGHAAFATAYYGCGALCCWKQKKTRAVSVVMVLLLTATMFSRNYLGVHTPQDVLVGFLASALFMLASIWLFRWMEAGDRKRDVLVLAGGLCLMALSMVYIMVKPYPMDDVSGTLLVDPEKMKPD
;
A
#
# COMPACT_ATOMS: atom_id res chain seq x y z
N MET A 1 7.43 -19.64 -9.51
CA MET A 1 6.46 -18.93 -10.39
C MET A 1 6.54 -17.41 -10.22
N ASP A 2 6.58 -16.88 -8.99
CA ASP A 2 6.63 -15.42 -8.71
C ASP A 2 7.93 -14.75 -9.18
N ILE A 3 9.08 -15.38 -8.94
CA ILE A 3 10.38 -14.88 -9.40
C ILE A 3 10.48 -14.95 -10.93
N GLU A 4 10.07 -16.05 -11.56
CA GLU A 4 10.11 -16.19 -13.03
C GLU A 4 9.25 -15.12 -13.73
N TYR A 5 8.11 -14.73 -13.13
CA TYR A 5 7.33 -13.61 -13.61
C TYR A 5 8.09 -12.27 -13.53
N LEU A 6 8.82 -12.03 -12.43
CA LEU A 6 9.64 -10.82 -12.30
C LEU A 6 10.79 -10.80 -13.31
N LEU A 7 11.43 -11.95 -13.56
CA LEU A 7 12.48 -12.08 -14.59
C LEU A 7 11.93 -11.81 -15.99
N LEU A 8 10.71 -12.26 -16.29
CA LEU A 8 10.06 -11.95 -17.57
C LEU A 8 9.83 -10.42 -17.72
N LEU A 9 9.35 -9.75 -16.69
CA LEU A 9 9.18 -8.29 -16.70
C LEU A 9 10.52 -7.55 -16.76
N GLN A 10 11.55 -8.07 -16.10
CA GLN A 10 12.90 -7.53 -16.18
C GLN A 10 13.46 -7.62 -17.61
N ASN A 11 13.36 -8.79 -18.25
CA ASN A 11 13.79 -8.97 -19.65
C ASN A 11 13.04 -8.02 -20.59
N PHE A 12 11.73 -7.84 -20.38
CA PHE A 12 10.95 -6.87 -21.14
C PHE A 12 11.44 -5.44 -20.90
N ARG A 13 11.69 -5.06 -19.64
CA ARG A 13 12.19 -3.75 -19.27
C ARG A 13 13.55 -3.46 -19.91
N GLU A 14 14.49 -4.40 -19.83
CA GLU A 14 15.84 -4.29 -20.42
C GLU A 14 15.79 -4.28 -21.93
N GLY A 15 14.98 -5.15 -22.54
CA GLY A 15 14.79 -5.23 -23.99
C GLY A 15 14.11 -3.99 -24.61
N THR A 16 13.49 -3.14 -23.78
CA THR A 16 12.91 -1.84 -24.20
C THR A 16 13.73 -0.65 -23.71
N ASP A 17 15.01 -0.83 -23.42
CA ASP A 17 15.92 0.23 -22.94
C ASP A 17 15.33 1.04 -21.77
N ASN A 18 14.55 0.41 -20.90
CA ASN A 18 13.90 1.03 -19.75
C ASN A 18 12.93 2.20 -20.10
N VAL A 19 12.43 2.31 -21.31
CA VAL A 19 11.58 3.44 -21.78
C VAL A 19 10.37 3.69 -20.88
N LEU A 20 9.75 2.64 -20.35
CA LEU A 20 8.57 2.77 -19.47
C LEU A 20 8.93 3.01 -18.00
N THR A 21 10.17 2.84 -17.60
CA THR A 21 10.60 2.95 -16.19
C THR A 21 10.29 4.32 -15.57
N PRO A 22 10.55 5.47 -16.23
CA PRO A 22 10.19 6.77 -15.66
C PRO A 22 8.68 6.94 -15.43
N LEU A 23 7.85 6.42 -16.34
CA LEU A 23 6.40 6.45 -16.18
C LEU A 23 5.94 5.58 -14.99
N MET A 24 6.46 4.35 -14.89
CA MET A 24 6.14 3.42 -13.80
C MET A 24 6.58 3.97 -12.45
N MET A 25 7.73 4.64 -12.40
CA MET A 25 8.20 5.34 -11.20
C MET A 25 7.24 6.46 -10.79
N ARG A 26 6.86 7.34 -11.72
CA ARG A 26 5.92 8.44 -11.41
C ARG A 26 4.58 7.94 -10.91
N ILE A 27 3.99 6.92 -11.54
CA ILE A 27 2.74 6.29 -11.12
C ILE A 27 2.89 5.71 -9.70
N SER A 28 4.02 5.07 -9.43
CA SER A 28 4.31 4.45 -8.13
C SER A 28 4.52 5.49 -7.02
N GLU A 29 5.33 6.50 -7.26
CA GLU A 29 5.67 7.51 -6.25
C GLU A 29 4.53 8.48 -5.96
N PHE A 30 3.67 8.74 -6.94
CA PHE A 30 2.54 9.64 -6.74
C PHE A 30 1.68 9.23 -5.54
N ILE A 31 1.43 7.93 -5.35
CA ILE A 31 0.50 7.45 -4.33
C ILE A 31 1.03 7.59 -2.90
N ILE A 32 2.36 7.63 -2.73
CA ILE A 32 3.00 7.83 -1.41
C ILE A 32 3.36 9.30 -1.15
N GLY A 33 3.18 10.16 -2.15
CA GLY A 33 3.44 11.59 -2.05
C GLY A 33 2.40 12.34 -1.23
N ILE A 34 2.66 13.63 -1.00
CA ILE A 34 1.75 14.53 -0.25
C ILE A 34 0.46 14.83 -1.01
N ILE A 35 0.47 14.79 -2.35
CA ILE A 35 -0.66 15.21 -3.19
C ILE A 35 -1.93 14.40 -2.91
N PRO A 36 -1.93 13.05 -2.85
CA PRO A 36 -3.13 12.28 -2.51
C PRO A 36 -3.73 12.66 -1.16
N LEU A 37 -2.89 12.95 -0.16
CA LEU A 37 -3.36 13.40 1.15
C LEU A 37 -4.03 14.78 1.08
N LEU A 38 -3.46 15.72 0.31
CA LEU A 38 -4.07 17.04 0.08
C LEU A 38 -5.41 16.91 -0.65
N VAL A 39 -5.52 15.99 -1.62
CA VAL A 39 -6.80 15.69 -2.30
C VAL A 39 -7.83 15.17 -1.29
N VAL A 40 -7.47 14.27 -0.38
CA VAL A 40 -8.38 13.79 0.67
C VAL A 40 -8.80 14.92 1.60
N ALA A 41 -7.87 15.79 1.99
CA ALA A 41 -8.19 16.99 2.79
C ALA A 41 -9.16 17.91 2.05
N MET A 42 -8.95 18.14 0.76
CA MET A 42 -9.88 18.92 -0.08
C MET A 42 -11.26 18.25 -0.16
N VAL A 43 -11.32 16.93 -0.34
CA VAL A 43 -12.59 16.18 -0.30
C VAL A 43 -13.31 16.40 1.04
N TYR A 44 -12.57 16.32 2.15
CA TYR A 44 -13.13 16.50 3.48
C TYR A 44 -13.71 17.90 3.71
N TRP A 45 -12.97 18.94 3.37
CA TRP A 45 -13.37 20.31 3.67
C TRP A 45 -14.31 20.93 2.62
N VAL A 46 -14.17 20.58 1.35
CA VAL A 46 -14.89 21.25 0.24
C VAL A 46 -16.09 20.44 -0.25
N PHE A 47 -15.96 19.10 -0.36
CA PHE A 47 -16.99 18.29 -1.02
C PHE A 47 -17.86 17.51 -0.03
N SER A 48 -17.26 16.73 0.86
CA SER A 48 -18.01 15.88 1.80
C SER A 48 -17.14 15.45 2.96
N ARG A 49 -17.44 15.95 4.16
CA ARG A 49 -16.77 15.55 5.41
C ARG A 49 -16.82 14.03 5.61
N LYS A 50 -17.98 13.42 5.33
CA LYS A 50 -18.19 11.98 5.48
C LYS A 50 -17.29 11.18 4.54
N ALA A 51 -17.26 11.54 3.25
CA ALA A 51 -16.40 10.86 2.27
C ALA A 51 -14.93 11.04 2.60
N GLY A 52 -14.48 12.27 2.92
CA GLY A 52 -13.10 12.55 3.29
C GLY A 52 -12.67 11.80 4.55
N ALA A 53 -13.50 11.79 5.61
CA ALA A 53 -13.23 11.04 6.83
C ALA A 53 -13.13 9.53 6.57
N TRP A 54 -14.02 8.99 5.74
CA TRP A 54 -13.99 7.57 5.37
C TRP A 54 -12.73 7.21 4.57
N ILE A 55 -12.34 8.03 3.59
CA ILE A 55 -11.08 7.83 2.85
C ILE A 55 -9.89 7.90 3.80
N LEU A 56 -9.83 8.90 4.68
CA LEU A 56 -8.74 9.08 5.64
C LEU A 56 -8.63 7.87 6.59
N LEU A 57 -9.75 7.36 7.10
CA LEU A 57 -9.75 6.14 7.91
C LEU A 57 -9.16 4.95 7.14
N ASN A 58 -9.53 4.81 5.86
CA ASN A 58 -9.02 3.70 5.03
C ASN A 58 -7.53 3.85 4.74
N VAL A 59 -7.04 5.06 4.48
CA VAL A 59 -5.61 5.33 4.29
C VAL A 59 -4.83 5.00 5.56
N SER A 60 -5.25 5.53 6.71
CA SER A 60 -4.59 5.29 8.00
C SER A 60 -4.65 3.82 8.41
N GLY A 61 -5.82 3.19 8.26
CA GLY A 61 -6.02 1.78 8.58
C GLY A 61 -5.25 0.84 7.66
N SER A 62 -5.16 1.16 6.36
CA SER A 62 -4.33 0.39 5.42
C SER A 62 -2.84 0.53 5.73
N TYR A 63 -2.38 1.73 6.13
CA TYR A 63 -1.02 1.96 6.59
C TYR A 63 -0.70 1.08 7.80
N TRP A 64 -1.53 1.16 8.83
CA TRP A 64 -1.39 0.37 10.04
C TRP A 64 -1.42 -1.14 9.76
N LEU A 65 -2.43 -1.62 9.02
CA LEU A 65 -2.60 -3.05 8.71
C LEU A 65 -1.42 -3.57 7.89
N ASN A 66 -0.97 -2.82 6.88
CA ASN A 66 0.19 -3.17 6.07
C ASN A 66 1.46 -3.25 6.92
N GLY A 67 1.68 -2.30 7.84
CA GLY A 67 2.80 -2.30 8.77
C GLY A 67 2.82 -3.55 9.65
N ILE A 68 1.70 -3.89 10.29
CA ILE A 68 1.58 -5.10 11.13
C ILE A 68 1.84 -6.36 10.31
N LEU A 69 1.21 -6.50 9.15
CA LEU A 69 1.41 -7.67 8.28
C LEU A 69 2.88 -7.78 7.82
N LYS A 70 3.49 -6.67 7.44
CA LYS A 70 4.89 -6.61 7.00
C LYS A 70 5.85 -7.06 8.11
N LEU A 71 5.68 -6.51 9.30
CA LEU A 71 6.50 -6.86 10.47
C LEU A 71 6.18 -8.26 11.01
N THR A 72 5.00 -8.80 10.74
CA THR A 72 4.65 -10.18 11.10
C THR A 72 5.29 -11.19 10.15
N ALA A 73 5.21 -10.95 8.86
CA ALA A 73 5.66 -11.90 7.84
C ALA A 73 7.18 -11.87 7.60
N CYS A 74 7.84 -10.73 7.77
CA CYS A 74 9.29 -10.51 7.61
C CYS A 74 9.85 -11.08 6.31
N VAL A 75 9.14 -10.96 5.18
CA VAL A 75 9.57 -11.50 3.89
C VAL A 75 10.57 -10.56 3.21
N TYR A 76 11.76 -11.04 2.91
CA TYR A 76 12.78 -10.27 2.22
C TYR A 76 12.37 -9.89 0.79
N ARG A 77 13.00 -8.83 0.28
CA ARG A 77 12.78 -8.32 -1.07
C ARG A 77 13.17 -9.33 -2.14
N PRO A 78 12.53 -9.30 -3.34
CA PRO A 78 12.80 -10.28 -4.39
C PRO A 78 14.29 -10.42 -4.75
N TRP A 79 15.04 -9.33 -4.85
CA TRP A 79 16.47 -9.33 -5.18
C TRP A 79 17.39 -9.86 -4.07
N ILE A 80 16.89 -9.97 -2.84
CA ILE A 80 17.59 -10.62 -1.73
C ILE A 80 17.32 -12.12 -1.75
N ARG A 81 16.10 -12.50 -2.13
CA ARG A 81 15.67 -13.89 -2.22
C ARG A 81 16.25 -14.60 -3.44
N ASP A 82 16.47 -13.87 -4.53
CA ASP A 82 17.05 -14.40 -5.77
C ASP A 82 17.92 -13.34 -6.45
N PRO A 83 19.24 -13.53 -6.54
CA PRO A 83 20.18 -12.55 -7.10
C PRO A 83 20.01 -12.31 -8.60
N ARG A 84 19.22 -13.13 -9.32
CA ARG A 84 18.89 -12.90 -10.74
C ARG A 84 17.93 -11.72 -10.91
N VAL A 85 17.19 -11.37 -9.86
CA VAL A 85 16.25 -10.24 -9.91
C VAL A 85 17.01 -8.95 -9.67
N VAL A 86 17.07 -8.12 -10.70
CA VAL A 86 17.66 -6.77 -10.65
C VAL A 86 16.53 -5.73 -10.67
N PRO A 87 16.22 -5.06 -9.54
CA PRO A 87 15.19 -4.03 -9.53
C PRO A 87 15.62 -2.80 -10.34
N ALA A 88 14.67 -1.99 -10.76
CA ALA A 88 14.98 -0.68 -11.33
C ALA A 88 15.69 0.18 -10.25
N GLU A 89 16.89 0.70 -10.55
CA GLU A 89 17.74 1.42 -9.57
C GLU A 89 16.99 2.55 -8.87
N ALA A 90 16.25 3.37 -9.61
CA ALA A 90 15.46 4.46 -9.06
C ALA A 90 14.39 4.00 -8.05
N ALA A 91 13.92 2.75 -8.14
CA ALA A 91 12.87 2.21 -7.26
C ALA A 91 13.41 1.70 -5.91
N ILE A 92 14.72 1.47 -5.80
CA ILE A 92 15.34 0.91 -4.59
C ILE A 92 15.15 1.87 -3.41
N ALA A 93 15.32 3.17 -3.62
CA ALA A 93 15.18 4.18 -2.58
C ALA A 93 13.79 4.22 -1.92
N SER A 94 12.73 3.89 -2.69
CA SER A 94 11.35 3.84 -2.18
C SER A 94 10.94 2.44 -1.69
N ALA A 95 11.83 1.45 -1.80
CA ALA A 95 11.56 0.07 -1.43
C ALA A 95 12.20 -0.29 -0.08
N THR A 96 11.85 0.48 0.97
CA THR A 96 12.33 0.27 2.33
C THR A 96 11.68 -0.95 2.99
N GLY A 97 12.37 -1.55 3.97
CA GLY A 97 11.90 -2.65 4.80
C GLY A 97 11.54 -3.93 4.02
N TYR A 98 10.76 -4.80 4.67
CA TYR A 98 10.34 -6.09 4.11
C TYR A 98 9.45 -5.96 2.86
N SER A 99 9.40 -7.02 2.03
CA SER A 99 8.66 -7.01 0.77
C SER A 99 7.15 -7.15 0.97
N PHE A 100 6.74 -8.14 1.76
CA PHE A 100 5.34 -8.55 1.88
C PHE A 100 4.65 -7.94 3.10
N PRO A 101 3.42 -7.42 2.92
CA PRO A 101 2.76 -7.12 1.66
C PRO A 101 3.15 -5.74 1.09
N SER A 102 2.77 -5.48 -0.17
CA SER A 102 3.09 -4.21 -0.84
C SER A 102 2.32 -3.02 -0.27
N GLY A 103 3.05 -2.05 0.31
CA GLY A 103 2.47 -0.81 0.82
C GLY A 103 1.86 0.06 -0.27
N HIS A 104 2.51 0.18 -1.44
CA HIS A 104 1.97 0.94 -2.57
C HIS A 104 0.63 0.39 -3.07
N ALA A 105 0.48 -0.94 -3.14
CA ALA A 105 -0.78 -1.57 -3.49
C ALA A 105 -1.86 -1.31 -2.43
N ALA A 106 -1.50 -1.38 -1.15
CA ALA A 106 -2.41 -1.08 -0.05
C ALA A 106 -2.91 0.39 -0.09
N PHE A 107 -1.99 1.35 -0.27
CA PHE A 107 -2.35 2.76 -0.35
C PHE A 107 -3.14 3.11 -1.61
N ALA A 108 -2.74 2.55 -2.76
CA ALA A 108 -3.50 2.74 -3.99
C ALA A 108 -4.93 2.24 -3.84
N THR A 109 -5.14 1.11 -3.14
CA THR A 109 -6.47 0.59 -2.83
C THR A 109 -7.25 1.54 -1.92
N ALA A 110 -6.62 2.06 -0.87
CA ALA A 110 -7.26 3.00 0.04
C ALA A 110 -7.63 4.33 -0.63
N TYR A 111 -6.73 4.94 -1.39
CA TYR A 111 -7.00 6.22 -2.08
C TYR A 111 -7.93 6.04 -3.28
N TYR A 112 -7.50 5.23 -4.25
CA TYR A 112 -8.23 5.12 -5.52
C TYR A 112 -9.47 4.24 -5.38
N GLY A 113 -9.42 3.16 -4.60
CA GLY A 113 -10.57 2.29 -4.37
C GLY A 113 -11.70 3.03 -3.66
N CYS A 114 -11.42 3.73 -2.57
CA CYS A 114 -12.43 4.55 -1.88
C CYS A 114 -12.95 5.68 -2.77
N GLY A 115 -12.05 6.40 -3.46
CA GLY A 115 -12.43 7.45 -4.38
C GLY A 115 -13.32 6.94 -5.52
N ALA A 116 -12.99 5.80 -6.11
CA ALA A 116 -13.78 5.17 -7.14
C ALA A 116 -15.18 4.81 -6.63
N LEU A 117 -15.31 4.22 -5.43
CA LEU A 117 -16.61 3.91 -4.83
C LEU A 117 -17.45 5.17 -4.56
N CYS A 118 -16.83 6.25 -4.09
CA CYS A 118 -17.52 7.52 -3.88
C CYS A 118 -18.03 8.11 -5.20
N CYS A 119 -17.22 8.09 -6.25
CA CYS A 119 -17.55 8.66 -7.55
C CYS A 119 -18.51 7.80 -8.38
N TRP A 120 -18.56 6.49 -8.17
CA TRP A 120 -19.40 5.56 -8.94
C TRP A 120 -20.90 5.83 -8.84
N LYS A 121 -21.34 6.33 -7.69
CA LYS A 121 -22.78 6.54 -7.41
C LYS A 121 -23.43 7.59 -8.30
N GLN A 122 -22.67 8.52 -8.85
CA GLN A 122 -23.17 9.62 -9.66
C GLN A 122 -22.76 9.44 -11.12
N LYS A 123 -23.70 9.52 -12.07
CA LYS A 123 -23.41 9.36 -13.50
C LYS A 123 -22.32 10.32 -14.00
N LYS A 124 -22.29 11.56 -13.49
CA LYS A 124 -21.33 12.61 -13.89
C LYS A 124 -19.90 12.27 -13.49
N THR A 125 -19.67 11.49 -12.43
CA THR A 125 -18.35 11.17 -11.89
C THR A 125 -17.90 9.73 -12.18
N ARG A 126 -18.69 8.93 -12.90
CA ARG A 126 -18.32 7.54 -13.24
C ARG A 126 -17.03 7.43 -14.04
N ALA A 127 -16.77 8.37 -14.95
CA ALA A 127 -15.50 8.40 -15.69
C ALA A 127 -14.29 8.55 -14.74
N VAL A 128 -14.44 9.36 -13.68
CA VAL A 128 -13.40 9.51 -12.64
C VAL A 128 -13.18 8.19 -11.90
N SER A 129 -14.26 7.45 -11.59
CA SER A 129 -14.12 6.11 -10.99
C SER A 129 -13.32 5.15 -11.87
N VAL A 130 -13.58 5.13 -13.17
CA VAL A 130 -12.83 4.30 -14.12
C VAL A 130 -11.35 4.68 -14.13
N VAL A 131 -11.06 5.99 -14.20
CA VAL A 131 -9.66 6.48 -14.14
C VAL A 131 -8.99 6.06 -12.84
N MET A 132 -9.67 6.16 -11.70
CA MET A 132 -9.12 5.72 -10.40
C MET A 132 -8.83 4.22 -10.38
N VAL A 133 -9.71 3.38 -10.94
CA VAL A 133 -9.46 1.93 -11.05
C VAL A 133 -8.26 1.64 -11.96
N LEU A 134 -8.13 2.36 -13.07
CA LEU A 134 -6.95 2.24 -13.95
C LEU A 134 -5.66 2.67 -13.24
N LEU A 135 -5.68 3.75 -12.45
CA LEU A 135 -4.52 4.18 -11.65
C LEU A 135 -4.18 3.18 -10.56
N LEU A 136 -5.17 2.58 -9.90
CA LEU A 136 -4.97 1.50 -8.93
C LEU A 136 -4.23 0.32 -9.58
N THR A 137 -4.76 -0.19 -10.70
CA THR A 137 -4.15 -1.33 -11.41
C THR A 137 -2.76 -0.99 -11.96
N ALA A 138 -2.57 0.23 -12.49
CA ALA A 138 -1.28 0.70 -12.96
C ALA A 138 -0.25 0.80 -11.82
N THR A 139 -0.66 1.29 -10.62
CA THR A 139 0.20 1.32 -9.45
C THR A 139 0.60 -0.09 -9.01
N MET A 140 -0.35 -1.03 -8.97
CA MET A 140 -0.08 -2.44 -8.64
C MET A 140 0.92 -3.06 -9.64
N PHE A 141 0.67 -2.88 -10.94
CA PHE A 141 1.55 -3.38 -11.99
C PHE A 141 2.94 -2.77 -11.93
N SER A 142 3.05 -1.45 -11.65
CA SER A 142 4.33 -0.77 -11.59
C SER A 142 5.28 -1.40 -10.57
N ARG A 143 4.78 -1.94 -9.44
CA ARG A 143 5.62 -2.57 -8.41
C ARG A 143 6.25 -3.88 -8.87
N ASN A 144 5.53 -4.65 -9.69
CA ASN A 144 6.07 -5.86 -10.31
C ASN A 144 7.05 -5.49 -11.45
N TYR A 145 6.68 -4.54 -12.31
CA TYR A 145 7.53 -4.06 -13.41
C TYR A 145 8.88 -3.52 -12.91
N LEU A 146 8.87 -2.79 -11.81
CA LEU A 146 10.07 -2.23 -11.19
C LEU A 146 10.91 -3.29 -10.44
N GLY A 147 10.43 -4.52 -10.31
CA GLY A 147 11.15 -5.65 -9.68
C GLY A 147 11.23 -5.56 -8.15
N VAL A 148 10.43 -4.69 -7.50
CA VAL A 148 10.52 -4.43 -6.05
C VAL A 148 9.53 -5.21 -5.19
N HIS A 149 8.53 -5.84 -5.82
CA HIS A 149 7.53 -6.69 -5.16
C HIS A 149 7.14 -7.85 -6.07
N THR A 150 6.85 -9.00 -5.49
CA THR A 150 6.25 -10.13 -6.19
C THR A 150 4.75 -9.92 -6.43
N PRO A 151 4.11 -10.65 -7.37
CA PRO A 151 2.66 -10.61 -7.55
C PRO A 151 1.87 -10.89 -6.27
N GLN A 152 2.36 -11.81 -5.42
CA GLN A 152 1.73 -12.13 -4.14
C GLN A 152 1.78 -10.94 -3.17
N ASP A 153 2.91 -10.23 -3.09
CA ASP A 153 3.05 -9.05 -2.25
C ASP A 153 1.99 -8.00 -2.62
N VAL A 154 1.83 -7.78 -3.93
CA VAL A 154 0.89 -6.80 -4.48
C VAL A 154 -0.56 -7.23 -4.27
N LEU A 155 -0.87 -8.49 -4.56
CA LEU A 155 -2.22 -9.04 -4.41
C LEU A 155 -2.68 -9.01 -2.95
N VAL A 156 -1.82 -9.42 -2.01
CA VAL A 156 -2.18 -9.42 -0.59
C VAL A 156 -2.30 -7.99 -0.06
N GLY A 157 -1.45 -7.05 -0.48
CA GLY A 157 -1.59 -5.63 -0.14
C GLY A 157 -2.93 -5.06 -0.61
N PHE A 158 -3.33 -5.39 -1.84
CA PHE A 158 -4.65 -5.03 -2.39
C PHE A 158 -5.80 -5.67 -1.58
N LEU A 159 -5.78 -6.99 -1.38
CA LEU A 159 -6.85 -7.72 -0.71
C LEU A 159 -7.03 -7.29 0.75
N ALA A 160 -5.94 -7.12 1.49
CA ALA A 160 -5.99 -6.67 2.88
C ALA A 160 -6.63 -5.28 3.01
N SER A 161 -6.23 -4.33 2.16
CA SER A 161 -6.84 -2.99 2.12
C SER A 161 -8.27 -3.01 1.62
N ALA A 162 -8.61 -3.83 0.63
CA ALA A 162 -9.98 -3.96 0.14
C ALA A 162 -10.91 -4.55 1.20
N LEU A 163 -10.47 -5.55 1.95
CA LEU A 163 -11.23 -6.12 3.08
C LEU A 163 -11.42 -5.08 4.20
N PHE A 164 -10.36 -4.33 4.54
CA PHE A 164 -10.47 -3.23 5.49
C PHE A 164 -11.48 -2.16 5.02
N MET A 165 -11.43 -1.80 3.74
CA MET A 165 -12.36 -0.86 3.11
C MET A 165 -13.82 -1.34 3.21
N LEU A 166 -14.08 -2.62 2.94
CA LEU A 166 -15.43 -3.20 3.08
C LEU A 166 -15.89 -3.21 4.54
N ALA A 167 -15.01 -3.61 5.46
CA ALA A 167 -15.30 -3.59 6.90
C ALA A 167 -15.58 -2.15 7.41
N SER A 168 -14.85 -1.16 6.92
CA SER A 168 -15.03 0.25 7.30
C SER A 168 -16.38 0.81 6.83
N ILE A 169 -16.96 0.33 5.73
CA ILE A 169 -18.31 0.72 5.30
C ILE A 169 -19.34 0.29 6.35
N TRP A 170 -19.21 -0.95 6.85
CA TRP A 170 -20.09 -1.44 7.92
C TRP A 170 -19.87 -0.66 9.21
N LEU A 171 -18.63 -0.40 9.59
CA LEU A 171 -18.29 0.39 10.78
C LEU A 171 -18.90 1.79 10.72
N PHE A 172 -18.76 2.51 9.61
CA PHE A 172 -19.33 3.84 9.44
C PHE A 172 -20.87 3.82 9.54
N ARG A 173 -21.52 2.85 8.88
CA ARG A 173 -22.99 2.69 8.99
C ARG A 173 -23.44 2.42 10.42
N TRP A 174 -22.68 1.60 11.15
CA TRP A 174 -22.96 1.29 12.56
C TRP A 174 -22.77 2.53 13.44
N MET A 175 -21.76 3.33 13.23
CA MET A 175 -21.54 4.59 13.94
C MET A 175 -22.71 5.57 13.69
N GLU A 176 -23.08 5.77 12.44
CA GLU A 176 -24.14 6.70 12.04
C GLU A 176 -25.53 6.31 12.56
N ALA A 177 -25.80 5.03 12.73
CA ALA A 177 -27.06 4.54 13.29
C ALA A 177 -27.13 4.63 14.82
N GLY A 178 -26.05 5.11 15.46
CA GLY A 178 -25.94 5.15 16.91
C GLY A 178 -25.82 6.55 17.51
N ASP A 179 -25.50 6.57 18.78
CA ASP A 179 -25.23 7.76 19.56
C ASP A 179 -23.72 8.01 19.71
N ARG A 180 -23.34 9.11 20.35
CA ARG A 180 -21.95 9.48 20.65
C ARG A 180 -21.15 8.38 21.37
N LYS A 181 -21.80 7.44 22.06
CA LYS A 181 -21.12 6.33 22.73
C LYS A 181 -20.42 5.42 21.73
N ARG A 182 -20.99 5.21 20.53
CA ARG A 182 -20.37 4.39 19.48
C ARG A 182 -19.10 5.06 18.95
N ASP A 183 -19.10 6.37 18.79
CA ASP A 183 -17.90 7.13 18.39
C ASP A 183 -16.78 6.98 19.42
N VAL A 184 -17.13 7.09 20.72
CA VAL A 184 -16.18 6.89 21.82
C VAL A 184 -15.66 5.47 21.87
N LEU A 185 -16.51 4.45 21.63
CA LEU A 185 -16.10 3.05 21.58
C LEU A 185 -15.12 2.79 20.41
N VAL A 186 -15.37 3.36 19.24
CA VAL A 186 -14.46 3.22 18.09
C VAL A 186 -13.13 3.89 18.36
N LEU A 187 -13.15 5.09 18.96
CA LEU A 187 -11.92 5.79 19.34
C LEU A 187 -11.13 4.98 20.38
N ALA A 188 -11.78 4.54 21.46
CA ALA A 188 -11.13 3.77 22.52
C ALA A 188 -10.59 2.43 21.99
N GLY A 189 -11.37 1.73 21.16
CA GLY A 189 -10.94 0.49 20.50
C GLY A 189 -9.75 0.71 19.59
N GLY A 190 -9.75 1.79 18.79
CA GLY A 190 -8.63 2.17 17.94
C GLY A 190 -7.35 2.46 18.72
N LEU A 191 -7.46 3.24 19.83
CA LEU A 191 -6.31 3.53 20.70
C LEU A 191 -5.77 2.27 21.38
N CYS A 192 -6.65 1.40 21.83
CA CYS A 192 -6.28 0.10 22.41
C CYS A 192 -5.55 -0.77 21.39
N LEU A 193 -6.07 -0.85 20.16
CA LEU A 193 -5.46 -1.61 19.07
C LEU A 193 -4.07 -1.06 18.70
N MET A 194 -3.90 0.26 18.66
CA MET A 194 -2.60 0.90 18.45
C MET A 194 -1.61 0.55 19.56
N ALA A 195 -2.02 0.64 20.83
CA ALA A 195 -1.17 0.30 21.97
C ALA A 195 -0.75 -1.19 21.94
N LEU A 196 -1.69 -2.10 21.67
CA LEU A 196 -1.40 -3.53 21.53
C LEU A 196 -0.44 -3.81 20.36
N SER A 197 -0.62 -3.10 19.23
CA SER A 197 0.27 -3.22 18.08
C SER A 197 1.69 -2.76 18.42
N MET A 198 1.82 -1.67 19.18
CA MET A 198 3.11 -1.15 19.62
C MET A 198 3.83 -2.15 20.52
N VAL A 199 3.13 -2.73 21.49
CA VAL A 199 3.67 -3.80 22.35
C VAL A 199 4.09 -5.01 21.51
N TYR A 200 3.24 -5.43 20.56
CA TYR A 200 3.54 -6.54 19.67
C TYR A 200 4.83 -6.31 18.88
N ILE A 201 5.00 -5.13 18.28
CA ILE A 201 6.19 -4.77 17.50
C ILE A 201 7.44 -4.78 18.38
N MET A 202 7.35 -4.29 19.62
CA MET A 202 8.49 -4.22 20.56
C MET A 202 8.93 -5.60 21.08
N VAL A 203 7.99 -6.51 21.27
CA VAL A 203 8.26 -7.84 21.88
C VAL A 203 8.57 -8.92 20.84
N LYS A 204 8.08 -8.76 19.60
CA LYS A 204 8.28 -9.75 18.54
C LYS A 204 9.77 -9.90 18.19
N PRO A 205 10.31 -11.14 18.15
CA PRO A 205 11.66 -11.38 17.62
C PRO A 205 11.65 -11.17 16.09
N TYR A 206 12.64 -10.42 15.58
CA TYR A 206 12.85 -10.23 14.15
C TYR A 206 13.99 -11.10 13.65
N PRO A 207 13.95 -11.59 12.39
CA PRO A 207 15.08 -12.30 11.81
C PRO A 207 16.29 -11.36 11.75
N MET A 208 17.44 -11.90 12.18
CA MET A 208 18.74 -11.19 12.20
C MET A 208 19.68 -11.85 11.20
N ASP A 209 19.17 -12.22 10.02
CA ASP A 209 19.97 -12.85 8.98
C ASP A 209 21.04 -11.88 8.47
N ASP A 210 22.25 -12.40 8.25
CA ASP A 210 23.31 -11.64 7.61
C ASP A 210 23.04 -11.57 6.10
N VAL A 211 22.54 -10.42 5.65
CA VAL A 211 22.27 -10.13 4.24
C VAL A 211 23.36 -9.25 3.60
N SER A 212 24.46 -9.00 4.33
CA SER A 212 25.56 -8.13 3.88
C SER A 212 26.31 -8.65 2.65
N GLY A 213 26.21 -9.94 2.36
CA GLY A 213 26.80 -10.56 1.16
C GLY A 213 26.01 -10.32 -0.14
N THR A 214 24.84 -9.71 -0.10
CA THR A 214 24.07 -9.38 -1.30
C THR A 214 24.43 -7.99 -1.80
N LEU A 215 24.93 -7.86 -3.02
CA LEU A 215 25.47 -6.65 -3.66
C LEU A 215 24.50 -5.43 -3.72
N LEU A 216 23.22 -5.61 -3.40
CA LEU A 216 22.19 -4.59 -3.49
C LEU A 216 21.58 -4.21 -2.14
N VAL A 217 22.15 -4.65 -1.04
CA VAL A 217 21.59 -4.40 0.28
C VAL A 217 22.47 -3.42 1.05
N ASP A 218 21.92 -2.25 1.29
CA ASP A 218 22.36 -1.38 2.38
C ASP A 218 21.78 -1.98 3.68
N PRO A 219 22.61 -2.54 4.60
CA PRO A 219 22.11 -3.15 5.83
C PRO A 219 21.31 -2.19 6.69
N GLU A 220 21.54 -0.87 6.58
CA GLU A 220 20.77 0.15 7.30
C GLU A 220 19.33 0.31 6.75
N LYS A 221 19.13 0.06 5.45
CA LYS A 221 17.81 0.12 4.81
C LYS A 221 16.97 -1.14 5.02
N MET A 222 17.53 -2.18 5.60
CA MET A 222 16.85 -3.44 5.88
C MET A 222 16.39 -3.58 7.32
N LYS A 223 16.79 -2.68 8.19
CA LYS A 223 16.21 -2.64 9.54
C LYS A 223 14.71 -2.38 9.42
N PRO A 224 13.86 -3.09 10.18
CA PRO A 224 12.47 -2.69 10.30
C PRO A 224 12.45 -1.24 10.79
N ASP A 225 11.79 -0.36 10.01
CA ASP A 225 11.60 1.05 10.33
C ASP A 225 10.78 1.19 11.61
#